data_77a14fa4626db767bb3c8c154b906476
#
_entry.id   77a14fa4626db767bb3c8c154b906476
#
_cell.length_a   1.000
_cell.length_b   1.000
_cell.length_c   1.000
_cell.angle_alpha   90.00
_cell.angle_beta   90.00
_cell.angle_gamma   90.00
#
_symmetry.space_group_name_H-M   'P 1'
#
loop_
_entity.id
_entity.type
_entity.pdbx_description
1 polymer ?
#
loop_
_entity_poly.entity_id
_entity_poly.type
_entity_poly.pdbx_seq_one_letter_code
_entity_poly.pdbx_strand_id
1 'polypeptide(L)'
;NVVDYVRREFRGFGELAFSNVDSLVLSELSYMRLPGLVPAFGEAKSVATVPIRDLLRAESYDEMFVSNSSEMNDYRLSLLRAVCESPRFRGLRVGEYDERLDEGEQQQFAAMTFDLGADFGLYVAFRGTDGTLVGWKEDFNMAVRCPVPSQESAYRYADSILDRTERFLSAKKSPDIMIGGHSKGGNMAVYAAMQITQSDIEATDERAQRLGLLPALGGS
;
A
#
# COMPACT_ATOMS: atom_id res chain seq x y z
N ASN A 1 -13.77 -3.11 -17.65
CA ASN A 1 -12.66 -3.55 -16.80
C ASN A 1 -11.97 -2.34 -16.13
N VAL A 2 -10.93 -2.58 -15.32
CA VAL A 2 -10.22 -1.51 -14.58
C VAL A 2 -9.60 -0.48 -15.52
N VAL A 3 -8.99 -0.90 -16.62
CA VAL A 3 -8.40 0.00 -17.63
C VAL A 3 -9.47 0.89 -18.28
N ASP A 4 -10.66 0.33 -18.54
CA ASP A 4 -11.77 1.11 -19.10
C ASP A 4 -12.26 2.19 -18.12
N TYR A 5 -12.29 1.88 -16.82
CA TYR A 5 -12.60 2.87 -15.80
C TYR A 5 -11.59 4.02 -15.83
N VAL A 6 -10.30 3.72 -15.78
CA VAL A 6 -9.23 4.73 -15.81
C VAL A 6 -9.29 5.62 -17.05
N ARG A 7 -9.67 5.04 -18.20
CA ARG A 7 -9.80 5.77 -19.48
C ARG A 7 -11.06 6.61 -19.62
N ARG A 8 -12.06 6.42 -18.74
CA ARG A 8 -13.37 7.09 -18.85
C ARG A 8 -13.70 7.98 -17.66
N GLU A 9 -13.11 7.75 -16.49
CA GLU A 9 -13.30 8.61 -15.34
C GLU A 9 -12.28 9.75 -15.37
N PHE A 10 -12.74 10.95 -15.73
CA PHE A 10 -11.90 12.13 -15.89
C PHE A 10 -11.94 13.07 -14.70
N ARG A 11 -12.94 12.92 -13.80
CA ARG A 11 -13.08 13.75 -12.61
C ARG A 11 -11.93 13.51 -11.64
N GLY A 12 -11.21 14.58 -11.27
CA GLY A 12 -10.16 14.51 -10.26
C GLY A 12 -10.72 14.16 -8.87
N PHE A 13 -9.83 13.85 -7.92
CA PHE A 13 -10.22 13.46 -6.55
C PHE A 13 -10.96 14.60 -5.81
N GLY A 14 -10.80 15.87 -6.21
CA GLY A 14 -11.57 17.01 -5.69
C GLY A 14 -13.01 17.08 -6.21
N GLU A 15 -13.32 16.44 -7.34
CA GLU A 15 -14.66 16.44 -7.96
C GLU A 15 -15.42 15.14 -7.63
N LEU A 16 -14.69 14.01 -7.58
CA LEU A 16 -15.20 12.71 -7.18
C LEU A 16 -14.22 12.10 -6.18
N ALA A 17 -14.68 11.93 -4.94
CA ALA A 17 -13.88 11.39 -3.86
C ALA A 17 -13.27 10.02 -4.22
N PHE A 18 -12.16 9.66 -3.58
CA PHE A 18 -11.52 8.36 -3.72
C PHE A 18 -12.51 7.23 -3.43
N SER A 19 -12.54 6.21 -4.27
CA SER A 19 -13.53 5.13 -4.25
C SER A 19 -12.86 3.76 -4.20
N ASN A 20 -13.65 2.72 -3.93
CA ASN A 20 -13.16 1.33 -3.98
C ASN A 20 -12.64 0.93 -5.37
N VAL A 21 -13.11 1.57 -6.45
CA VAL A 21 -12.60 1.31 -7.80
C VAL A 21 -11.21 1.92 -7.98
N ASP A 22 -10.97 3.10 -7.42
CA ASP A 22 -9.63 3.70 -7.39
C ASP A 22 -8.66 2.85 -6.56
N SER A 23 -9.12 2.35 -5.41
CA SER A 23 -8.37 1.40 -4.59
C SER A 23 -7.98 0.15 -5.39
N LEU A 24 -8.89 -0.39 -6.19
CA LEU A 24 -8.59 -1.53 -7.07
C LEU A 24 -7.56 -1.15 -8.14
N VAL A 25 -7.65 0.03 -8.76
CA VAL A 25 -6.65 0.54 -9.72
C VAL A 25 -5.26 0.53 -9.10
N LEU A 26 -5.12 1.11 -7.90
CA LEU A 26 -3.82 1.22 -7.21
C LEU A 26 -3.32 -0.15 -6.72
N SER A 27 -4.21 -1.02 -6.29
CA SER A 27 -3.88 -2.40 -5.91
C SER A 27 -3.39 -3.22 -7.10
N GLU A 28 -3.96 -3.05 -8.29
CA GLU A 28 -3.47 -3.68 -9.52
C GLU A 28 -2.08 -3.15 -9.94
N LEU A 29 -1.82 -1.85 -9.75
CA LEU A 29 -0.50 -1.27 -10.00
C LEU A 29 0.57 -1.84 -9.04
N SER A 30 0.19 -2.29 -7.84
CA SER A 30 1.13 -2.88 -6.87
C SER A 30 1.78 -4.19 -7.34
N TYR A 31 1.28 -4.79 -8.43
CA TYR A 31 1.91 -5.96 -9.05
C TYR A 31 3.13 -5.62 -9.93
N MET A 32 3.39 -4.35 -10.21
CA MET A 32 4.64 -3.93 -10.84
C MET A 32 5.83 -4.12 -9.89
N ARG A 33 6.95 -4.58 -10.42
CA ARG A 33 8.22 -4.62 -9.68
C ARG A 33 8.99 -3.33 -9.97
N LEU A 34 9.36 -2.63 -8.91
CA LEU A 34 9.94 -1.29 -9.01
C LEU A 34 11.31 -1.11 -8.31
N PRO A 35 12.16 -2.16 -8.16
CA PRO A 35 13.43 -2.00 -7.48
C PRO A 35 14.32 -1.01 -8.22
N GLY A 36 14.83 0.02 -7.50
CA GLY A 36 15.68 1.05 -8.08
C GLY A 36 14.99 2.05 -9.01
N LEU A 37 13.69 1.87 -9.31
CA LEU A 37 12.91 2.80 -10.13
C LEU A 37 12.21 3.87 -9.30
N VAL A 38 11.91 3.55 -8.06
CA VAL A 38 11.29 4.45 -7.07
C VAL A 38 12.05 4.37 -5.76
N PRO A 39 11.89 5.35 -4.85
CA PRO A 39 12.50 5.30 -3.52
C PRO A 39 12.14 4.00 -2.78
N ALA A 40 13.14 3.35 -2.18
CA ALA A 40 12.93 2.18 -1.37
C ALA A 40 12.29 2.53 -0.02
N PHE A 41 11.60 1.57 0.58
CA PHE A 41 10.96 1.73 1.88
C PHE A 41 11.98 2.11 2.97
N GLY A 42 11.72 3.20 3.66
CA GLY A 42 12.55 3.66 4.76
C GLY A 42 13.90 4.27 4.35
N GLU A 43 14.17 4.48 3.06
CA GLU A 43 15.40 5.10 2.58
C GLU A 43 15.53 6.56 3.05
N ALA A 44 14.42 7.28 3.13
CA ALA A 44 14.36 8.66 3.60
C ALA A 44 13.66 8.80 4.96
N LYS A 45 13.94 9.90 5.66
CA LYS A 45 13.28 10.23 6.94
C LYS A 45 11.79 10.55 6.79
N SER A 46 11.40 11.15 5.64
CA SER A 46 10.00 11.38 5.25
C SER A 46 9.59 10.39 4.19
N VAL A 47 8.28 10.25 3.97
CA VAL A 47 7.75 9.47 2.84
C VAL A 47 8.27 10.05 1.52
N ALA A 48 8.96 9.23 0.74
CA ALA A 48 9.61 9.63 -0.50
C ALA A 48 8.92 9.02 -1.73
N THR A 49 8.61 9.84 -2.71
CA THR A 49 7.89 9.41 -3.91
C THR A 49 8.42 10.10 -5.17
N VAL A 50 8.24 9.47 -6.32
CA VAL A 50 8.48 10.04 -7.65
C VAL A 50 7.18 10.10 -8.46
N PRO A 51 7.05 10.99 -9.47
CA PRO A 51 5.88 11.01 -10.33
C PRO A 51 5.65 9.66 -11.00
N ILE A 52 4.40 9.16 -11.02
CA ILE A 52 4.10 7.84 -11.61
C ILE A 52 4.46 7.77 -13.10
N ARG A 53 4.39 8.89 -13.83
CA ARG A 53 4.79 8.98 -15.24
C ARG A 53 6.27 8.68 -15.47
N ASP A 54 7.12 8.83 -14.45
CA ASP A 54 8.55 8.53 -14.55
C ASP A 54 8.82 7.02 -14.65
N LEU A 55 7.80 6.18 -14.44
CA LEU A 55 7.83 4.74 -14.66
C LEU A 55 7.64 4.34 -16.14
N LEU A 56 7.26 5.28 -17.02
CA LEU A 56 7.14 5.03 -18.46
C LEU A 56 8.53 4.99 -19.12
N ARG A 57 9.31 3.98 -18.78
CA ARG A 57 10.66 3.72 -19.27
C ARG A 57 10.67 2.36 -19.96
N ALA A 58 10.69 2.37 -21.28
CA ALA A 58 10.60 1.15 -22.08
C ALA A 58 11.71 0.15 -21.75
N GLU A 59 12.90 0.66 -21.44
CA GLU A 59 14.07 -0.13 -21.04
C GLU A 59 13.89 -0.92 -19.74
N SER A 60 12.92 -0.55 -18.90
CA SER A 60 12.64 -1.18 -17.60
C SER A 60 11.45 -2.14 -17.65
N TYR A 61 10.70 -2.22 -18.76
CA TYR A 61 9.44 -2.97 -18.79
C TYR A 61 9.62 -4.46 -18.56
N ASP A 62 10.69 -5.06 -19.06
CA ASP A 62 10.96 -6.50 -18.87
C ASP A 62 11.21 -6.86 -17.41
N GLU A 63 11.73 -5.92 -16.60
CA GLU A 63 11.95 -6.09 -15.17
C GLU A 63 10.72 -5.73 -14.33
N MET A 64 9.90 -4.79 -14.81
CA MET A 64 8.68 -4.33 -14.13
C MET A 64 7.54 -5.33 -14.25
N PHE A 65 7.41 -5.99 -15.39
CA PHE A 65 6.27 -6.86 -15.73
C PHE A 65 6.72 -8.31 -15.88
N VAL A 66 6.79 -9.03 -14.77
CA VAL A 66 7.36 -10.39 -14.66
C VAL A 66 6.32 -11.47 -14.34
N SER A 67 5.08 -11.31 -14.78
CA SER A 67 4.08 -12.36 -14.65
C SER A 67 4.40 -13.54 -15.58
N ASN A 68 3.97 -14.76 -15.17
CA ASN A 68 4.05 -15.96 -16.01
C ASN A 68 3.11 -15.90 -17.24
N SER A 69 2.23 -14.89 -17.36
CA SER A 69 1.34 -14.65 -18.48
C SER A 69 1.74 -13.36 -19.21
N SER A 70 2.05 -13.45 -20.48
CA SER A 70 2.29 -12.29 -21.34
C SER A 70 1.08 -11.37 -21.40
N GLU A 71 -0.14 -11.94 -21.46
CA GLU A 71 -1.39 -11.19 -21.46
C GLU A 71 -1.55 -10.35 -20.19
N MET A 72 -1.13 -10.87 -19.02
CA MET A 72 -1.15 -10.13 -17.77
C MET A 72 -0.10 -9.01 -17.75
N ASN A 73 1.07 -9.22 -18.33
CA ASN A 73 2.09 -8.20 -18.47
C ASN A 73 1.60 -7.06 -19.38
N ASP A 74 0.99 -7.39 -20.52
CA ASP A 74 0.39 -6.42 -21.44
C ASP A 74 -0.75 -5.64 -20.79
N TYR A 75 -1.59 -6.32 -20.00
CA TYR A 75 -2.65 -5.69 -19.22
C TYR A 75 -2.09 -4.68 -18.22
N ARG A 76 -1.08 -5.05 -17.45
CA ARG A 76 -0.45 -4.17 -16.44
C ARG A 76 0.24 -2.96 -17.08
N LEU A 77 0.93 -3.17 -18.21
CA LEU A 77 1.52 -2.07 -18.98
C LEU A 77 0.44 -1.13 -19.52
N SER A 78 -0.66 -1.70 -20.03
CA SER A 78 -1.82 -0.92 -20.51
C SER A 78 -2.46 -0.11 -19.38
N LEU A 79 -2.53 -0.68 -18.17
CA LEU A 79 -3.02 0.01 -16.98
C LEU A 79 -2.11 1.17 -16.58
N LEU A 80 -0.80 0.95 -16.50
CA LEU A 80 0.17 2.00 -16.20
C LEU A 80 0.06 3.17 -17.19
N ARG A 81 0.01 2.87 -18.50
CA ARG A 81 -0.16 3.90 -19.53
C ARG A 81 -1.46 4.68 -19.34
N ALA A 82 -2.58 3.99 -19.13
CA ALA A 82 -3.87 4.64 -18.91
C ALA A 82 -3.85 5.54 -17.67
N VAL A 83 -3.23 5.09 -16.58
CA VAL A 83 -3.07 5.89 -15.33
C VAL A 83 -2.24 7.15 -15.59
N CYS A 84 -1.13 7.04 -16.31
CA CYS A 84 -0.27 8.19 -16.63
C CYS A 84 -0.93 9.21 -17.57
N GLU A 85 -1.92 8.79 -18.36
CA GLU A 85 -2.66 9.64 -19.30
C GLU A 85 -3.93 10.23 -18.66
N SER A 86 -4.53 9.54 -17.67
CA SER A 86 -5.81 9.91 -17.07
C SER A 86 -5.74 11.22 -16.29
N PRO A 87 -6.65 12.17 -16.51
CA PRO A 87 -6.75 13.37 -15.69
C PRO A 87 -6.91 13.08 -14.19
N ARG A 88 -7.57 11.97 -13.84
CA ARG A 88 -7.79 11.56 -12.46
C ARG A 88 -6.50 11.08 -11.77
N PHE A 89 -5.63 10.36 -12.50
CA PHE A 89 -4.52 9.63 -11.90
C PHE A 89 -3.12 10.15 -12.29
N ARG A 90 -2.98 10.90 -13.37
CA ARG A 90 -1.65 11.33 -13.87
C ARG A 90 -0.83 12.20 -12.91
N GLY A 91 -1.49 12.75 -11.88
CA GLY A 91 -0.84 13.51 -10.80
C GLY A 91 -0.27 12.64 -9.68
N LEU A 92 -0.54 11.33 -9.69
CA LEU A 92 -0.05 10.42 -8.68
C LEU A 92 1.48 10.39 -8.62
N ARG A 93 1.98 10.16 -7.40
CA ARG A 93 3.37 9.83 -7.16
C ARG A 93 3.43 8.46 -6.48
N VAL A 94 4.55 7.75 -6.62
CA VAL A 94 4.74 6.41 -6.08
C VAL A 94 6.12 6.25 -5.48
N GLY A 95 6.24 5.50 -4.40
CA GLY A 95 7.50 5.23 -3.74
C GLY A 95 7.36 4.27 -2.57
N GLU A 96 8.34 4.32 -1.66
CA GLU A 96 8.37 3.44 -0.49
C GLU A 96 8.24 1.97 -0.88
N TYR A 97 8.88 1.58 -1.98
CA TYR A 97 8.79 0.22 -2.48
C TYR A 97 9.51 -0.77 -1.57
N ASP A 98 8.82 -1.81 -1.13
CA ASP A 98 9.37 -2.94 -0.38
C ASP A 98 8.93 -4.26 -1.03
N GLU A 99 9.88 -5.13 -1.30
CA GLU A 99 9.61 -6.46 -1.82
C GLU A 99 10.51 -7.46 -1.10
N ARG A 100 9.89 -8.50 -0.52
CA ARG A 100 10.57 -9.56 0.22
C ARG A 100 10.04 -10.91 -0.21
N LEU A 101 10.96 -11.79 -0.53
CA LEU A 101 10.68 -13.20 -0.76
C LEU A 101 11.62 -14.00 0.16
N ASP A 102 11.08 -14.69 1.15
CA ASP A 102 11.82 -15.52 2.08
C ASP A 102 11.24 -16.93 2.09
N GLU A 103 12.01 -17.89 1.57
CA GLU A 103 11.60 -19.29 1.50
C GLU A 103 11.60 -19.96 2.88
N GLY A 104 12.50 -19.55 3.79
CA GLY A 104 12.63 -20.10 5.14
C GLY A 104 11.43 -19.72 6.01
N GLU A 105 11.08 -18.45 6.01
CA GLU A 105 9.92 -17.92 6.71
C GLU A 105 8.60 -18.11 5.93
N GLN A 106 8.66 -18.65 4.72
CA GLN A 106 7.52 -18.78 3.80
C GLN A 106 6.79 -17.46 3.59
N GLN A 107 7.57 -16.38 3.45
CA GLN A 107 7.05 -15.03 3.29
C GLN A 107 7.13 -14.58 1.84
N GLN A 108 6.01 -14.10 1.29
CA GLN A 108 5.96 -13.30 0.08
C GLN A 108 5.24 -11.99 0.39
N PHE A 109 5.99 -10.92 0.44
CA PHE A 109 5.50 -9.59 0.76
C PHE A 109 5.94 -8.59 -0.30
N ALA A 110 5.03 -7.72 -0.73
CA ALA A 110 5.40 -6.49 -1.43
C ALA A 110 4.38 -5.39 -1.13
N ALA A 111 4.90 -4.17 -1.02
CA ALA A 111 4.12 -2.97 -0.76
C ALA A 111 4.70 -1.77 -1.50
N MET A 112 3.86 -0.80 -1.76
CA MET A 112 4.23 0.53 -2.21
C MET A 112 3.23 1.57 -1.72
N THR A 113 3.66 2.83 -1.68
CA THR A 113 2.80 3.93 -1.27
C THR A 113 2.59 4.88 -2.43
N PHE A 114 1.33 5.21 -2.68
CA PHE A 114 0.91 6.23 -3.64
C PHE A 114 0.57 7.53 -2.90
N ASP A 115 1.10 8.64 -3.39
CA ASP A 115 0.73 9.98 -2.94
C ASP A 115 -0.30 10.54 -3.93
N LEU A 116 -1.51 10.83 -3.42
CA LEU A 116 -2.63 11.34 -4.20
C LEU A 116 -2.65 12.88 -4.27
N GLY A 117 -1.69 13.52 -3.59
CA GLY A 117 -1.61 14.97 -3.45
C GLY A 117 -1.98 15.45 -2.04
N ALA A 118 -1.55 16.65 -1.70
CA ALA A 118 -1.60 17.20 -0.34
C ALA A 118 -3.01 17.20 0.29
N ASP A 119 -4.06 17.33 -0.53
CA ASP A 119 -5.44 17.39 -0.05
C ASP A 119 -6.13 16.01 0.02
N PHE A 120 -5.52 14.96 -0.56
CA PHE A 120 -6.15 13.66 -0.74
C PHE A 120 -5.44 12.52 -0.01
N GLY A 121 -4.23 12.78 0.52
CA GLY A 121 -3.51 11.87 1.37
C GLY A 121 -2.70 10.79 0.64
N LEU A 122 -2.42 9.71 1.36
CA LEU A 122 -1.61 8.59 0.90
C LEU A 122 -2.47 7.33 0.77
N TYR A 123 -2.09 6.47 -0.17
CA TYR A 123 -2.65 5.13 -0.30
C TYR A 123 -1.54 4.08 -0.23
N VAL A 124 -1.59 3.23 0.78
CA VAL A 124 -0.70 2.08 0.95
C VAL A 124 -1.30 0.89 0.24
N ALA A 125 -0.59 0.36 -0.75
CA ALA A 125 -1.00 -0.79 -1.54
C ALA A 125 -0.17 -2.02 -1.21
N PHE A 126 -0.83 -3.10 -0.79
CA PHE A 126 -0.20 -4.41 -0.61
C PHE A 126 -0.49 -5.30 -1.81
N ARG A 127 0.58 -5.90 -2.37
CA ARG A 127 0.49 -6.84 -3.49
C ARG A 127 -0.05 -8.18 -3.01
N GLY A 128 -0.93 -8.77 -3.80
CA GLY A 128 -1.38 -10.15 -3.62
C GLY A 128 -0.33 -11.18 -4.05
N THR A 129 -0.73 -12.44 -4.10
CA THR A 129 0.13 -13.55 -4.53
C THR A 129 0.48 -13.42 -6.02
N ASP A 130 1.74 -13.61 -6.36
CA ASP A 130 2.26 -13.49 -7.74
C ASP A 130 2.42 -14.83 -8.46
N GLY A 131 1.84 -15.90 -7.92
CA GLY A 131 1.90 -17.25 -8.48
C GLY A 131 3.15 -18.05 -8.08
N THR A 132 3.97 -17.56 -7.13
CA THR A 132 5.08 -18.33 -6.59
C THR A 132 4.61 -19.42 -5.63
N LEU A 133 5.37 -20.51 -5.52
CA LEU A 133 5.08 -21.60 -4.58
C LEU A 133 5.09 -21.12 -3.11
N VAL A 134 5.97 -20.16 -2.80
CA VAL A 134 6.05 -19.54 -1.46
C VAL A 134 4.77 -18.79 -1.16
N GLY A 135 4.27 -17.97 -2.10
CA GLY A 135 3.03 -17.25 -1.94
C GLY A 135 1.82 -18.16 -1.72
N TRP A 136 1.72 -19.25 -2.48
CA TRP A 136 0.65 -20.25 -2.30
C TRP A 136 0.70 -20.96 -0.95
N LYS A 137 1.90 -21.27 -0.45
CA LYS A 137 2.05 -21.86 0.90
C LYS A 137 1.64 -20.88 1.98
N GLU A 138 2.00 -19.61 1.86
CA GLU A 138 1.61 -18.58 2.83
C GLU A 138 0.10 -18.31 2.80
N ASP A 139 -0.53 -18.31 1.61
CA ASP A 139 -1.99 -18.20 1.47
C ASP A 139 -2.71 -19.36 2.19
N PHE A 140 -2.20 -20.57 2.07
CA PHE A 140 -2.75 -21.71 2.80
C PHE A 140 -2.56 -21.56 4.32
N ASN A 141 -1.41 -21.07 4.77
CA ASN A 141 -1.14 -20.82 6.17
C ASN A 141 -2.08 -19.74 6.77
N MET A 142 -2.47 -18.72 5.98
CA MET A 142 -3.44 -17.71 6.42
C MET A 142 -4.81 -18.29 6.77
N ALA A 143 -5.18 -19.45 6.24
CA ALA A 143 -6.44 -20.12 6.57
C ALA A 143 -6.44 -20.73 7.97
N VAL A 144 -5.27 -21.02 8.54
CA VAL A 144 -5.12 -21.74 9.80
C VAL A 144 -4.29 -21.01 10.86
N ARG A 145 -3.61 -19.94 10.48
CA ARG A 145 -2.74 -19.15 11.36
C ARG A 145 -2.91 -17.66 11.12
N CYS A 146 -2.96 -16.90 12.19
CA CYS A 146 -2.89 -15.42 12.20
C CYS A 146 -2.09 -14.98 13.44
N PRO A 147 -1.07 -14.12 13.29
CA PRO A 147 -0.58 -13.60 12.02
C PRO A 147 0.33 -14.59 11.26
N VAL A 148 0.46 -14.34 9.94
CA VAL A 148 1.55 -14.87 9.12
C VAL A 148 2.59 -13.78 8.88
N PRO A 149 3.84 -14.11 8.45
CA PRO A 149 4.92 -13.13 8.33
C PRO A 149 4.61 -11.91 7.45
N SER A 150 3.86 -12.08 6.35
CA SER A 150 3.47 -10.96 5.49
C SER A 150 2.44 -10.02 6.14
N GLN A 151 1.56 -10.51 7.01
CA GLN A 151 0.64 -9.68 7.79
C GLN A 151 1.40 -8.77 8.76
N GLU A 152 2.39 -9.32 9.48
CA GLU A 152 3.24 -8.52 10.37
C GLU A 152 4.07 -7.48 9.60
N SER A 153 4.58 -7.86 8.42
CA SER A 153 5.30 -6.92 7.55
C SER A 153 4.39 -5.81 7.04
N ALA A 154 3.13 -6.12 6.72
CA ALA A 154 2.14 -5.13 6.31
C ALA A 154 1.82 -4.13 7.42
N TYR A 155 1.64 -4.61 8.66
CA TYR A 155 1.46 -3.73 9.82
C TYR A 155 2.67 -2.80 10.00
N ARG A 156 3.89 -3.34 10.07
CA ARG A 156 5.11 -2.55 10.26
C ARG A 156 5.33 -1.52 9.14
N TYR A 157 5.00 -1.88 7.91
CA TYR A 157 5.07 -0.98 6.78
C TYR A 157 4.09 0.19 6.94
N ALA A 158 2.80 -0.10 7.16
CA ALA A 158 1.76 0.92 7.30
C ALA A 158 1.99 1.84 8.51
N ASP A 159 2.36 1.26 9.65
CA ASP A 159 2.71 1.98 10.88
C ASP A 159 3.89 2.94 10.66
N SER A 160 4.94 2.48 9.97
CA SER A 160 6.07 3.34 9.59
C SER A 160 5.68 4.48 8.65
N ILE A 161 4.79 4.24 7.68
CA ILE A 161 4.28 5.30 6.80
C ILE A 161 3.51 6.34 7.60
N LEU A 162 2.64 5.90 8.51
CA LEU A 162 1.86 6.78 9.40
C LEU A 162 2.80 7.65 10.25
N ASP A 163 3.71 7.03 10.98
CA ASP A 163 4.66 7.69 11.89
C ASP A 163 5.53 8.73 11.16
N ARG A 164 6.06 8.39 9.99
CA ARG A 164 6.88 9.32 9.18
C ARG A 164 6.06 10.45 8.57
N THR A 165 4.79 10.22 8.30
CA THR A 165 3.87 11.25 7.80
C THR A 165 3.53 12.24 8.90
N GLU A 166 3.20 11.78 10.10
CA GLU A 166 2.85 12.62 11.25
C GLU A 166 4.01 13.51 11.73
N ARG A 167 5.22 12.96 11.78
CA ARG A 167 6.42 13.70 12.23
C ARG A 167 6.79 14.88 11.34
N PHE A 168 6.46 14.84 10.07
CA PHE A 168 6.81 15.90 9.11
C PHE A 168 5.72 16.96 8.92
N LEU A 169 4.50 16.66 9.34
CA LEU A 169 3.39 17.60 9.27
C LEU A 169 3.18 18.27 10.62
N SER A 170 4.01 19.26 10.92
CA SER A 170 3.78 20.10 12.08
C SER A 170 2.41 20.79 12.00
N ALA A 171 1.48 20.38 12.87
CA ALA A 171 0.29 21.13 13.36
C ALA A 171 -0.85 21.47 12.40
N LYS A 172 -0.87 21.05 11.15
CA LYS A 172 -2.05 21.09 10.29
C LYS A 172 -2.38 19.69 9.80
N LYS A 173 -3.56 19.20 10.17
CA LYS A 173 -4.21 17.95 9.75
C LYS A 173 -3.29 16.96 9.00
N SER A 174 -2.91 15.87 9.67
CA SER A 174 -2.23 14.75 9.00
C SER A 174 -3.03 14.32 7.77
N PRO A 175 -2.40 14.06 6.63
CA PRO A 175 -3.14 13.56 5.47
C PRO A 175 -3.79 12.22 5.82
N ASP A 176 -4.95 11.98 5.24
CA ASP A 176 -5.63 10.70 5.40
C ASP A 176 -4.74 9.59 4.82
N ILE A 177 -4.56 8.50 5.55
CA ILE A 177 -3.84 7.32 5.07
C ILE A 177 -4.87 6.22 4.83
N MET A 178 -4.99 5.82 3.58
CA MET A 178 -5.82 4.72 3.14
C MET A 178 -4.95 3.50 2.91
N ILE A 179 -5.48 2.33 3.26
CA ILE A 179 -4.76 1.06 3.15
C ILE A 179 -5.61 0.10 2.33
N GLY A 180 -5.01 -0.58 1.37
CA GLY A 180 -5.72 -1.55 0.55
C GLY A 180 -4.81 -2.55 -0.14
N GLY A 181 -5.42 -3.45 -0.89
CA GLY A 181 -4.70 -4.48 -1.64
C GLY A 181 -5.67 -5.42 -2.35
N HIS A 182 -5.16 -6.16 -3.31
CA HIS A 182 -5.93 -7.16 -4.03
C HIS A 182 -5.60 -8.57 -3.51
N SER A 183 -6.60 -9.45 -3.40
CA SER A 183 -6.44 -10.84 -2.97
C SER A 183 -5.78 -10.94 -1.59
N LYS A 184 -4.67 -11.66 -1.43
CA LYS A 184 -3.84 -11.71 -0.22
C LYS A 184 -3.47 -10.30 0.30
N GLY A 185 -3.20 -9.35 -0.62
CA GLY A 185 -2.94 -7.96 -0.27
C GLY A 185 -4.10 -7.30 0.50
N GLY A 186 -5.34 -7.64 0.16
CA GLY A 186 -6.52 -7.20 0.90
C GLY A 186 -6.57 -7.77 2.32
N ASN A 187 -6.19 -9.03 2.51
CA ASN A 187 -6.09 -9.64 3.84
C ASN A 187 -5.01 -8.94 4.69
N MET A 188 -3.83 -8.66 4.11
CA MET A 188 -2.78 -7.89 4.76
C MET A 188 -3.23 -6.48 5.15
N ALA A 189 -4.00 -5.82 4.27
CA ALA A 189 -4.53 -4.47 4.53
C ALA A 189 -5.48 -4.46 5.73
N VAL A 190 -6.39 -5.43 5.81
CA VAL A 190 -7.31 -5.58 6.95
C VAL A 190 -6.54 -5.81 8.23
N TYR A 191 -5.57 -6.73 8.23
CA TYR A 191 -4.74 -7.01 9.41
C TYR A 191 -3.99 -5.76 9.87
N ALA A 192 -3.31 -5.05 8.97
CA ALA A 192 -2.56 -3.84 9.30
C ALA A 192 -3.46 -2.75 9.89
N ALA A 193 -4.64 -2.51 9.30
CA ALA A 193 -5.60 -1.52 9.80
C ALA A 193 -6.11 -1.88 11.20
N MET A 194 -6.39 -3.16 11.46
CA MET A 194 -6.83 -3.61 12.80
C MET A 194 -5.73 -3.40 13.84
N GLN A 195 -4.47 -3.70 13.54
CA GLN A 195 -3.36 -3.53 14.47
C GLN A 195 -3.09 -2.05 14.78
N ILE A 196 -3.12 -1.16 13.78
CA ILE A 196 -2.98 0.29 13.97
C ILE A 196 -4.09 0.81 14.88
N THR A 197 -5.35 0.46 14.59
CA THR A 197 -6.51 0.88 15.40
C THR A 197 -6.40 0.40 16.84
N GLN A 198 -5.96 -0.84 17.06
CA GLN A 198 -5.76 -1.39 18.39
C GLN A 198 -4.69 -0.63 19.18
N SER A 199 -3.56 -0.33 18.54
CA SER A 199 -2.47 0.45 19.16
C SER A 199 -2.92 1.87 19.54
N ASP A 200 -3.71 2.52 18.71
CA ASP A 200 -4.26 3.85 18.97
C ASP A 200 -5.22 3.84 20.17
N ILE A 201 -6.07 2.82 20.29
CA ILE A 201 -6.99 2.64 21.43
C ILE A 201 -6.18 2.47 22.71
N GLU A 202 -5.20 1.56 22.70
CA GLU A 202 -4.34 1.30 23.88
C GLU A 202 -3.57 2.55 24.32
N ALA A 203 -2.99 3.30 23.40
CA ALA A 203 -2.30 4.56 23.68
C ALA A 203 -3.25 5.62 24.26
N THR A 204 -4.48 5.67 23.78
CA THR A 204 -5.53 6.58 24.28
C THR A 204 -5.94 6.20 25.69
N ASP A 205 -6.15 4.93 25.97
CA ASP A 205 -6.52 4.42 27.31
C ASP A 205 -5.40 4.65 28.33
N GLU A 206 -4.14 4.39 27.97
CA GLU A 206 -2.99 4.70 28.83
C GLU A 206 -2.90 6.20 29.15
N ARG A 207 -3.15 7.07 28.17
CA ARG A 207 -3.17 8.52 28.38
C ARG A 207 -4.30 8.94 29.29
N ALA A 208 -5.51 8.37 29.12
CA ALA A 208 -6.67 8.64 29.95
C ALA A 208 -6.43 8.18 31.41
N GLN A 209 -5.79 7.03 31.63
CA GLN A 209 -5.39 6.55 32.95
C GLN A 209 -4.37 7.49 33.59
N ARG A 210 -3.32 7.92 32.87
CA ARG A 210 -2.34 8.90 33.41
C ARG A 210 -2.95 10.24 33.80
N LEU A 211 -4.02 10.65 33.10
CA LEU A 211 -4.77 11.87 33.42
C LEU A 211 -5.84 11.66 34.49
N GLY A 212 -6.00 10.45 35.05
CA GLY A 212 -6.99 10.12 36.07
C GLY A 212 -8.43 10.12 35.59
N LEU A 213 -8.63 10.03 34.25
CA LEU A 213 -9.96 10.00 33.61
C LEU A 213 -10.55 8.59 33.59
N LEU A 214 -9.71 7.55 33.66
CA LEU A 214 -10.11 6.15 33.77
C LEU A 214 -9.43 5.50 34.97
N PRO A 215 -10.11 4.60 35.69
CA PRO A 215 -9.48 3.85 36.80
C PRO A 215 -8.39 2.94 36.19
N ALA A 216 -7.24 2.83 36.86
CA ALA A 216 -6.24 1.82 36.54
C ALA A 216 -6.91 0.44 36.60
N LEU A 217 -6.83 -0.32 35.51
CA LEU A 217 -7.30 -1.72 35.52
C LEU A 217 -6.42 -2.47 36.49
N GLY A 218 -6.99 -2.75 37.67
CA GLY A 218 -6.30 -3.46 38.75
C GLY A 218 -5.90 -4.83 38.25
N GLY A 219 -4.58 -5.10 38.23
CA GLY A 219 -4.08 -6.45 38.13
C GLY A 219 -4.54 -7.28 39.31
N SER A 220 -5.29 -8.32 39.04
CA SER A 220 -5.60 -9.41 39.95
C SER A 220 -4.66 -10.57 39.72
#